data_bc2fc98875a63a6a92ae7e4ec1816e81
#
_entry.id   bc2fc98875a63a6a92ae7e4ec1816e81
#
_cell.length_a   1.000
_cell.length_b   1.000
_cell.length_c   1.000
_cell.angle_alpha   90.00
_cell.angle_beta   90.00
_cell.angle_gamma   90.00
#
_symmetry.space_group_name_H-M   'P 1'
#
loop_
_entity.id
_entity.type
_entity.pdbx_description
1 polymer ?
#
loop_
_entity_poly.entity_id
_entity_poly.type
_entity_poly.pdbx_seq_one_letter_code
_entity_poly.pdbx_strand_id
1 'polypeptide(L)'
;MTMSKTQFVKWYLSQPDQCAYCGLTFSELKRLRLRRLRGYYVSWDIDRKNPLRPYEKGNLALACFYCNTAKANHLSDEEARTVGNAMRKIYRARLVTLGVA
;
A
#
# COMPACT_ATOMS: atom_id res chain seq x y z
N MET A 1 -7.85 12.83 12.90
CA MET A 1 -6.46 12.84 12.40
C MET A 1 -5.67 13.90 13.13
N THR A 2 -4.48 13.58 13.62
CA THR A 2 -3.64 14.51 14.39
C THR A 2 -2.75 15.40 13.51
N MET A 3 -2.85 15.26 12.19
CA MET A 3 -2.18 16.11 11.22
C MET A 3 -3.16 17.11 10.63
N SER A 4 -2.67 18.29 10.29
CA SER A 4 -3.45 19.22 9.49
C SER A 4 -3.56 18.71 8.05
N LYS A 5 -4.54 19.22 7.30
CA LYS A 5 -4.67 18.88 5.88
C LYS A 5 -3.41 19.23 5.09
N THR A 6 -2.82 20.37 5.37
CA THR A 6 -1.59 20.82 4.70
C THR A 6 -0.43 19.86 4.98
N GLN A 7 -0.28 19.45 6.24
CA GLN A 7 0.76 18.48 6.62
C GLN A 7 0.56 17.14 5.93
N PHE A 8 -0.68 16.67 5.85
CA PHE A 8 -1.00 15.41 5.19
C PHE A 8 -0.67 15.46 3.70
N VAL A 9 -1.08 16.51 3.01
CA VAL A 9 -0.81 16.66 1.57
C VAL A 9 0.69 16.70 1.31
N LYS A 10 1.42 17.44 2.12
CA LYS A 10 2.88 17.54 2.00
C LYS A 10 3.54 16.17 2.20
N TRP A 11 3.11 15.43 3.21
CA TRP A 11 3.59 14.09 3.44
C TRP A 11 3.28 13.17 2.26
N TYR A 12 2.04 13.18 1.78
CA TYR A 12 1.60 12.34 0.67
C TYR A 12 2.45 12.58 -0.58
N LEU A 13 2.68 13.82 -0.93
CA LEU A 13 3.45 14.18 -2.12
C LEU A 13 4.94 13.83 -2.00
N SER A 14 5.45 13.66 -0.79
CA SER A 14 6.84 13.28 -0.55
C SER A 14 7.09 11.78 -0.59
N GLN A 15 6.03 10.96 -0.63
CA GLN A 15 6.17 9.52 -0.61
C GLN A 15 6.52 8.97 -2.00
N PRO A 16 7.32 7.88 -2.08
CA PRO A 16 7.50 7.19 -3.35
C PRO A 16 6.17 6.61 -3.82
N ASP A 17 5.97 6.57 -5.14
CA ASP A 17 4.74 6.05 -5.75
C ASP A 17 4.74 4.53 -5.76
N GLN A 18 4.75 3.93 -4.59
CA GLN A 18 4.77 2.48 -4.43
C GLN A 18 4.18 2.07 -3.08
N CYS A 19 3.69 0.84 -3.01
CA CYS A 19 3.19 0.28 -1.76
C CYS A 19 4.34 0.09 -0.77
N ALA A 20 4.15 0.55 0.46
CA ALA A 20 5.17 0.42 1.50
C ALA A 20 5.44 -1.05 1.87
N TYR A 21 4.52 -1.95 1.61
CA TYR A 21 4.62 -3.36 2.02
C TYR A 21 5.02 -4.29 0.88
N CYS A 22 4.31 -4.28 -0.24
CA CYS A 22 4.67 -5.14 -1.38
C CYS A 22 5.66 -4.50 -2.35
N GLY A 23 5.86 -3.18 -2.27
CA GLY A 23 6.82 -2.49 -3.11
C GLY A 23 6.42 -2.30 -4.56
N LEU A 24 5.22 -2.69 -4.95
CA LEU A 24 4.76 -2.49 -6.32
C LEU A 24 4.36 -1.04 -6.54
N THR A 25 4.66 -0.54 -7.74
CA THR A 25 4.26 0.81 -8.14
C THR A 25 2.78 0.83 -8.50
N PHE A 26 2.21 2.03 -8.52
CA PHE A 26 0.82 2.22 -8.95
C PHE A 26 0.61 1.70 -10.38
N SER A 27 1.56 1.98 -11.27
CA SER A 27 1.52 1.50 -12.66
C SER A 27 1.50 -0.02 -12.74
N GLU A 28 2.34 -0.70 -11.96
CA GLU A 28 2.36 -2.17 -11.92
C GLU A 28 1.04 -2.73 -11.42
N LEU A 29 0.49 -2.15 -10.36
CA LEU A 29 -0.80 -2.58 -9.80
C LEU A 29 -1.94 -2.42 -10.81
N LYS A 30 -1.93 -1.34 -11.59
CA LYS A 30 -2.91 -1.12 -12.66
C LYS A 30 -2.77 -2.17 -13.77
N ARG A 31 -1.54 -2.50 -14.17
CA ARG A 31 -1.28 -3.50 -15.21
C ARG A 31 -1.73 -4.90 -14.81
N LEU A 32 -1.68 -5.22 -13.53
CA LEU A 32 -2.16 -6.49 -13.02
C LEU A 32 -3.68 -6.62 -13.11
N ARG A 33 -4.39 -5.51 -13.29
CA ARG A 33 -5.84 -5.44 -13.37
C ARG A 33 -6.53 -6.12 -12.19
N LEU A 34 -5.95 -5.95 -11.02
CA LEU A 34 -6.53 -6.47 -9.80
C LEU A 34 -7.81 -5.71 -9.48
N ARG A 35 -8.85 -6.44 -9.11
CA ARG A 35 -10.13 -5.84 -8.78
C ARG A 35 -10.20 -5.46 -7.31
N ARG A 36 -10.84 -4.31 -7.05
CA ARG A 36 -11.33 -3.92 -5.73
C ARG A 36 -12.83 -4.17 -5.70
N LEU A 37 -13.45 -3.94 -4.54
CA LEU A 37 -14.89 -4.13 -4.36
C LEU A 37 -15.73 -3.35 -5.38
N ARG A 38 -15.27 -2.19 -5.85
CA ARG A 38 -16.01 -1.29 -6.74
C ARG A 38 -15.29 -1.04 -8.06
N GLY A 39 -14.41 -1.93 -8.50
CA GLY A 39 -13.73 -1.79 -9.77
C GLY A 39 -12.23 -2.03 -9.67
N TYR A 40 -11.48 -1.45 -10.60
CA TYR A 40 -10.04 -1.60 -10.67
C TYR A 40 -9.33 -0.67 -9.70
N TYR A 41 -8.06 -0.94 -9.45
CA TYR A 41 -7.24 -0.15 -8.56
C TYR A 41 -7.09 1.28 -9.07
N VAL A 42 -7.43 2.28 -8.23
CA VAL A 42 -7.43 3.69 -8.64
C VAL A 42 -6.71 4.62 -7.67
N SER A 43 -6.34 4.18 -6.49
CA SER A 43 -5.68 5.04 -5.50
C SER A 43 -4.96 4.22 -4.44
N TRP A 44 -4.04 4.90 -3.74
CA TRP A 44 -3.41 4.35 -2.56
C TRP A 44 -4.33 4.43 -1.35
N ASP A 45 -4.27 3.43 -0.48
CA ASP A 45 -4.86 3.50 0.85
C ASP A 45 -3.83 4.11 1.81
N ILE A 46 -4.30 4.78 2.84
CA ILE A 46 -3.44 5.34 3.89
C ILE A 46 -3.51 4.40 5.08
N ASP A 47 -2.38 3.79 5.41
CA ASP A 47 -2.28 2.84 6.50
C ASP A 47 -1.60 3.47 7.70
N ARG A 48 -2.03 3.07 8.90
CA ARG A 48 -1.31 3.35 10.15
C ARG A 48 -0.29 2.23 10.37
N LYS A 49 0.99 2.57 10.41
CA LYS A 49 2.05 1.57 10.63
C LYS A 49 1.80 0.79 11.91
N ASN A 50 1.50 1.51 12.97
CA ASN A 50 1.06 0.93 14.23
C ASN A 50 -0.44 1.18 14.38
N PRO A 51 -1.30 0.15 14.31
CA PRO A 51 -2.75 0.34 14.38
C PRO A 51 -3.25 0.80 15.75
N LEU A 52 -2.39 0.77 16.76
CA LEU A 52 -2.73 1.25 18.10
C LEU A 52 -2.50 2.76 18.27
N ARG A 53 -1.91 3.40 17.25
CA ARG A 53 -1.66 4.84 17.26
C ARG A 53 -2.49 5.54 16.20
N PRO A 54 -2.78 6.85 16.37
CA PRO A 54 -3.60 7.58 15.41
C PRO A 54 -2.86 7.88 14.11
N TYR A 55 -3.59 8.47 13.16
CA TYR A 55 -3.02 9.01 11.92
C TYR A 55 -2.20 10.26 12.29
N GLU A 56 -0.90 10.07 12.47
CA GLU A 56 0.02 11.13 12.87
C GLU A 56 1.32 11.02 12.12
N LYS A 57 2.12 12.07 12.15
CA LYS A 57 3.45 12.10 11.52
C LYS A 57 4.29 10.91 12.02
N GLY A 58 4.91 10.18 11.10
CA GLY A 58 5.73 9.02 11.42
C GLY A 58 4.94 7.71 11.52
N ASN A 59 3.62 7.76 11.53
CA ASN A 59 2.77 6.56 11.64
C ASN A 59 1.96 6.26 10.38
N LEU A 60 2.28 6.89 9.25
CA LEU A 60 1.53 6.72 8.01
C LEU A 60 2.37 6.01 6.95
N ALA A 61 1.71 5.22 6.13
CA ALA A 61 2.30 4.57 4.97
C ALA A 61 1.31 4.54 3.83
N LEU A 62 1.81 4.67 2.58
CA LEU A 62 1.00 4.37 1.41
C LEU A 62 0.96 2.86 1.26
N ALA A 63 -0.23 2.31 1.13
CA ALA A 63 -0.40 0.87 0.95
C ALA A 63 -1.38 0.59 -0.19
N CYS A 64 -1.15 -0.49 -0.92
CA CYS A 64 -2.15 -0.95 -1.86
C CYS A 64 -3.33 -1.54 -1.08
N PHE A 65 -4.47 -1.58 -1.74
CA PHE A 65 -5.69 -2.11 -1.12
C PHE A 65 -5.48 -3.50 -0.53
N TYR A 66 -4.75 -4.36 -1.23
CA TYR A 66 -4.58 -5.76 -0.83
C TYR A 66 -3.70 -5.90 0.40
N CYS A 67 -2.60 -5.16 0.47
CA CYS A 67 -1.73 -5.15 1.65
C CYS A 67 -2.43 -4.50 2.84
N ASN A 68 -3.15 -3.41 2.61
CA ASN A 68 -3.89 -2.73 3.67
C ASN A 68 -5.00 -3.62 4.23
N THR A 69 -5.72 -4.33 3.35
CA THR A 69 -6.78 -5.25 3.76
C THR A 69 -6.20 -6.43 4.56
N ALA A 70 -5.08 -6.99 4.10
CA ALA A 70 -4.44 -8.11 4.81
C ALA A 70 -3.95 -7.68 6.20
N LYS A 71 -3.38 -6.48 6.30
CA LYS A 71 -2.90 -5.95 7.59
C LYS A 71 -4.05 -5.63 8.52
N ALA A 72 -5.10 -5.02 8.01
CA ALA A 72 -6.26 -4.56 8.79
C ALA A 72 -5.80 -3.82 10.06
N ASN A 73 -6.35 -4.18 11.22
CA ASN A 73 -6.00 -3.58 12.50
C ASN A 73 -5.22 -4.52 13.42
N HIS A 74 -4.74 -5.64 12.90
CA HIS A 74 -4.16 -6.68 13.76
C HIS A 74 -2.72 -7.06 13.44
N LEU A 75 -2.18 -6.67 12.28
CA LEU A 75 -0.78 -6.91 11.98
C LEU A 75 0.06 -5.69 12.31
N SER A 76 1.27 -5.93 12.84
CA SER A 76 2.27 -4.89 13.00
C SER A 76 2.84 -4.48 11.64
N ASP A 77 3.58 -3.39 11.61
CA ASP A 77 4.29 -2.95 10.40
C ASP A 77 5.23 -4.04 9.89
N GLU A 78 5.96 -4.69 10.79
CA GLU A 78 6.89 -5.75 10.45
C GLU A 78 6.18 -6.98 9.88
N GLU A 79 5.08 -7.39 10.51
CA GLU A 79 4.28 -8.51 10.03
C GLU A 79 3.67 -8.21 8.67
N ALA A 80 3.17 -6.99 8.46
CA ALA A 80 2.62 -6.55 7.19
C ALA A 80 3.67 -6.58 6.07
N ARG A 81 4.94 -6.25 6.38
CA ARG A 81 6.02 -6.33 5.41
C ARG A 81 6.32 -7.77 5.00
N THR A 82 6.21 -8.70 5.93
CA THR A 82 6.37 -10.13 5.63
C THR A 82 5.30 -10.61 4.65
N VAL A 83 4.04 -10.24 4.90
CA VAL A 83 2.93 -10.54 3.98
C VAL A 83 3.14 -9.85 2.64
N GLY A 84 3.54 -8.59 2.66
CA GLY A 84 3.80 -7.81 1.44
C GLY A 84 4.91 -8.42 0.59
N ASN A 85 5.95 -8.97 1.19
CA ASN A 85 7.02 -9.65 0.46
C ASN A 85 6.49 -10.86 -0.30
N ALA A 86 5.59 -11.64 0.31
CA ALA A 86 4.98 -12.78 -0.35
C ALA A 86 4.09 -12.32 -1.51
N MET A 87 3.29 -11.27 -1.31
CA MET A 87 2.44 -10.70 -2.34
C MET A 87 3.26 -10.16 -3.51
N ARG A 88 4.39 -9.52 -3.23
CA ARG A 88 5.29 -9.02 -4.26
C ARG A 88 5.77 -10.14 -5.18
N LYS A 89 6.18 -11.26 -4.61
CA LYS A 89 6.64 -12.42 -5.40
C LYS A 89 5.54 -12.93 -6.32
N ILE A 90 4.33 -13.06 -5.81
CA ILE A 90 3.18 -13.50 -6.58
C ILE A 90 2.88 -12.53 -7.73
N TYR A 91 2.80 -11.26 -7.43
CA TYR A 91 2.42 -10.24 -8.42
C TYR A 91 3.51 -10.02 -9.47
N ARG A 92 4.78 -10.07 -9.08
CA ARG A 92 5.87 -9.96 -10.06
C ARG A 92 5.90 -11.15 -11.00
N ALA A 93 5.59 -12.33 -10.51
CA ALA A 93 5.46 -13.52 -11.38
C ALA A 93 4.32 -13.33 -12.40
N ARG A 94 3.18 -12.76 -11.97
CA ARG A 94 2.07 -12.45 -12.87
C ARG A 94 2.46 -11.41 -13.93
N LEU A 95 3.22 -10.37 -13.53
CA LEU A 95 3.68 -9.35 -14.46
C LEU A 95 4.59 -9.94 -15.53
N VAL A 96 5.48 -10.87 -15.16
CA VAL A 96 6.32 -11.58 -16.13
C VAL A 96 5.45 -12.35 -17.12
N THR A 97 4.46 -13.09 -16.64
CA THR A 97 3.52 -13.84 -17.49
C THR A 97 2.77 -12.92 -18.45
N LEU A 98 2.42 -11.71 -18.00
CA LEU A 98 1.75 -10.71 -18.84
C LEU A 98 2.69 -9.99 -19.80
N GLY A 99 4.01 -10.22 -19.69
CA GLY A 99 5.00 -9.57 -20.55
C GLY A 99 5.26 -8.12 -20.21
N VAL A 100 5.03 -7.69 -18.97
CA VAL A 100 5.17 -6.30 -18.53
C VAL A 100 6.20 -6.09 -17.41
N ALA A 101 6.91 -7.12 -17.06
CA ALA A 101 7.94 -7.01 -16.02
C ALA A 101 9.33 -6.84 -16.65
#